data_3991546068ca7e9d6b99ac911c77f49a
#
_entry.id   3991546068ca7e9d6b99ac911c77f49a
#
_cell.length_a   1.000
_cell.length_b   1.000
_cell.length_c   1.000
_cell.angle_alpha   90.00
_cell.angle_beta   90.00
_cell.angle_gamma   90.00
#
_symmetry.space_group_name_H-M   'P 1'
#
loop_
_entity.id
_entity.type
_entity.pdbx_description
1 polymer ?
#
loop_
_entity_poly.entity_id
_entity_poly.type
_entity_poly.pdbx_seq_one_letter_code
_entity_poly.pdbx_strand_id
1 'polypeptide(L)'
;ARDWPVREHETRLAPQTNGGLVIGPGSKQSLSWVNNPTQTEATAITGGDNPNRLLFTTGFLTRALRISGAPQFQLEVTHSAPTGQVGVELVDYGDAERVLSEGEGVFTTDTQSCWGDSTDTDDAWYFDVARRMGHSPLQVLSRGWARLDHPGTHRLTIDMIPNDIIVPAGHQLGLAIVGASPEWVVTVDAAATTYVVDLRA
;
A
#
# COMPACT_ATOMS: atom_id res chain seq x y z
N ALA A 1 -20.46 13.19 0.04
CA ALA A 1 -20.63 12.16 1.08
C ALA A 1 -21.09 12.85 2.35
N ARG A 2 -22.06 12.29 3.07
CA ARG A 2 -22.57 12.92 4.32
C ARG A 2 -21.59 12.72 5.47
N ASP A 3 -20.89 11.57 5.48
CA ASP A 3 -19.88 11.23 6.49
C ASP A 3 -18.69 10.53 5.83
N TRP A 4 -17.48 10.90 6.24
CA TRP A 4 -16.26 10.22 5.89
C TRP A 4 -15.42 10.01 7.16
N PRO A 5 -14.81 8.83 7.36
CA PRO A 5 -14.95 7.62 6.54
C PRO A 5 -16.37 7.03 6.64
N VAL A 6 -16.80 6.33 5.58
CA VAL A 6 -18.06 5.61 5.61
C VAL A 6 -17.92 4.41 6.55
N ARG A 7 -18.51 4.50 7.72
CA ARG A 7 -18.43 3.47 8.75
C ARG A 7 -19.57 2.49 8.59
N GLU A 8 -19.31 1.37 7.93
CA GLU A 8 -20.26 0.25 7.92
C GLU A 8 -19.81 -0.83 8.90
N HIS A 9 -18.61 -1.38 8.69
CA HIS A 9 -18.03 -2.42 9.56
C HIS A 9 -16.52 -2.38 9.53
N GLU A 10 -15.88 -2.55 10.68
CA GLU A 10 -14.44 -2.86 10.74
C GLU A 10 -14.23 -4.33 10.36
N THR A 11 -13.37 -4.58 9.38
CA THR A 11 -12.99 -5.92 8.96
C THR A 11 -11.52 -6.15 9.23
N ARG A 12 -11.19 -7.22 9.94
CA ARG A 12 -9.81 -7.63 10.22
C ARG A 12 -9.42 -8.79 9.33
N LEU A 13 -8.32 -8.62 8.62
CA LEU A 13 -7.71 -9.65 7.80
C LEU A 13 -6.39 -10.08 8.45
N ALA A 14 -6.12 -11.38 8.45
CA ALA A 14 -4.92 -11.94 9.04
C ALA A 14 -4.09 -12.71 8.00
N PRO A 15 -2.76 -12.46 7.93
CA PRO A 15 -1.86 -13.19 7.07
C PRO A 15 -1.72 -14.66 7.47
N GLN A 16 -1.53 -15.52 6.47
CA GLN A 16 -1.31 -16.96 6.63
C GLN A 16 0.06 -17.35 6.04
N THR A 17 0.68 -18.38 6.57
CA THR A 17 1.98 -18.88 6.09
C THR A 17 2.01 -19.35 4.65
N ASN A 18 0.87 -19.68 4.09
CA ASN A 18 0.72 -20.07 2.68
C ASN A 18 0.52 -18.86 1.73
N GLY A 19 0.74 -17.62 2.22
CA GLY A 19 0.51 -16.40 1.45
C GLY A 19 -0.95 -15.95 1.38
N GLY A 20 -1.85 -16.58 2.12
CA GLY A 20 -3.25 -16.19 2.19
C GLY A 20 -3.46 -14.97 3.11
N LEU A 21 -4.50 -14.19 2.81
CA LEU A 21 -5.02 -13.12 3.65
C LEU A 21 -6.49 -13.41 3.92
N VAL A 22 -6.85 -13.69 5.18
CA VAL A 22 -8.17 -14.23 5.52
C VAL A 22 -8.85 -13.46 6.64
N ILE A 23 -10.17 -13.48 6.69
CA ILE A 23 -10.93 -13.04 7.84
C ILE A 23 -10.80 -14.10 8.93
N GLY A 24 -10.28 -13.73 10.10
CA GLY A 24 -10.09 -14.65 11.23
C GLY A 24 -8.69 -14.58 11.81
N PRO A 25 -8.29 -15.58 12.60
CA PRO A 25 -6.98 -15.59 13.25
C PRO A 25 -5.85 -15.79 12.22
N GLY A 26 -4.70 -15.16 12.48
CA GLY A 26 -3.45 -15.38 11.75
C GLY A 26 -2.84 -16.76 12.00
N SER A 27 -1.86 -17.12 11.20
CA SER A 27 -1.03 -18.31 11.43
C SER A 27 -0.19 -18.15 12.70
N LYS A 28 0.06 -19.28 13.40
CA LYS A 28 0.90 -19.29 14.61
C LYS A 28 2.40 -19.52 14.28
N GLN A 29 2.87 -18.94 13.21
CA GLN A 29 4.25 -19.11 12.74
C GLN A 29 4.85 -17.76 12.36
N SER A 30 6.17 -17.71 12.34
CA SER A 30 6.92 -16.55 11.87
C SER A 30 7.31 -16.74 10.41
N LEU A 31 7.37 -15.63 9.68
CA LEU A 31 7.92 -15.55 8.33
C LEU A 31 9.07 -14.54 8.33
N SER A 32 9.91 -14.60 7.31
CA SER A 32 11.02 -13.67 7.18
C SER A 32 11.19 -13.20 5.74
N TRP A 33 11.75 -12.01 5.60
CA TRP A 33 12.25 -11.49 4.32
C TRP A 33 13.60 -10.82 4.52
N VAL A 34 14.33 -10.62 3.43
CA VAL A 34 15.60 -9.90 3.43
C VAL A 34 15.39 -8.53 2.83
N ASN A 35 15.79 -7.48 3.54
CA ASN A 35 15.70 -6.12 3.01
C ASN A 35 16.54 -5.98 1.73
N ASN A 36 15.94 -5.38 0.71
CA ASN A 36 16.67 -4.90 -0.48
C ASN A 36 16.44 -3.38 -0.57
N PRO A 37 17.44 -2.56 -0.22
CA PRO A 37 17.28 -1.11 -0.15
C PRO A 37 17.00 -0.43 -1.50
N THR A 38 17.18 -1.15 -2.60
CA THR A 38 16.91 -0.65 -3.96
C THR A 38 15.68 -1.28 -4.61
N GLN A 39 14.93 -2.08 -3.86
CA GLN A 39 13.70 -2.69 -4.38
C GLN A 39 12.64 -1.61 -4.64
N THR A 40 12.21 -1.52 -5.89
CA THR A 40 11.11 -0.62 -6.28
C THR A 40 9.76 -1.14 -5.84
N GLU A 41 8.79 -0.25 -5.66
CA GLU A 41 7.39 -0.62 -5.36
C GLU A 41 6.85 -1.59 -6.42
N ALA A 42 7.06 -1.28 -7.70
CA ALA A 42 6.63 -2.15 -8.79
C ALA A 42 7.15 -3.58 -8.64
N THR A 43 8.41 -3.76 -8.23
CA THR A 43 8.99 -5.07 -7.96
C THR A 43 8.40 -5.71 -6.70
N ALA A 44 8.15 -4.93 -5.67
CA ALA A 44 7.60 -5.41 -4.41
C ALA A 44 6.18 -5.97 -4.56
N ILE A 45 5.34 -5.32 -5.35
CA ILE A 45 3.94 -5.70 -5.52
C ILE A 45 3.68 -6.68 -6.67
N THR A 46 4.61 -6.85 -7.61
CA THR A 46 4.47 -7.84 -8.69
C THR A 46 4.39 -9.26 -8.14
N GLY A 47 3.48 -10.09 -8.64
CA GLY A 47 3.33 -11.48 -8.24
C GLY A 47 4.60 -12.31 -8.46
N GLY A 48 4.61 -13.54 -7.91
CA GLY A 48 5.73 -14.49 -8.00
C GLY A 48 6.67 -14.46 -6.78
N ASP A 49 7.69 -15.31 -6.81
CA ASP A 49 8.65 -15.46 -5.72
C ASP A 49 9.58 -14.25 -5.65
N ASN A 50 9.67 -13.66 -4.46
CA ASN A 50 10.57 -12.56 -4.18
C ASN A 50 11.00 -12.61 -2.70
N PRO A 51 12.27 -12.91 -2.39
CA PRO A 51 12.77 -13.04 -1.02
C PRO A 51 12.86 -11.71 -0.27
N ASN A 52 12.67 -10.60 -0.96
CA ASN A 52 12.80 -9.26 -0.40
C ASN A 52 11.47 -8.65 0.08
N ARG A 53 10.44 -9.46 0.13
CA ARG A 53 9.10 -9.09 0.64
C ARG A 53 8.35 -10.28 1.20
N LEU A 54 7.27 -9.99 1.94
CA LEU A 54 6.17 -10.93 2.15
C LEU A 54 4.96 -10.40 1.37
N LEU A 55 4.28 -11.29 0.65
CA LEU A 55 3.04 -10.97 -0.05
C LEU A 55 1.93 -11.93 0.39
N PHE A 56 0.79 -11.35 0.75
CA PHE A 56 -0.41 -12.06 1.14
C PHE A 56 -1.57 -11.60 0.27
N THR A 57 -2.39 -12.54 -0.20
CA THR A 57 -3.56 -12.21 -1.02
C THR A 57 -4.82 -12.88 -0.48
N THR A 58 -5.94 -12.21 -0.61
CA THR A 58 -7.25 -12.87 -0.41
C THR A 58 -7.51 -13.86 -1.53
N GLY A 59 -8.49 -14.76 -1.35
CA GLY A 59 -9.13 -15.38 -2.50
C GLY A 59 -9.78 -14.34 -3.41
N PHE A 60 -10.23 -14.74 -4.59
CA PHE A 60 -11.01 -13.87 -5.46
C PHE A 60 -12.27 -13.39 -4.74
N LEU A 61 -12.49 -12.09 -4.72
CA LEU A 61 -13.64 -11.47 -4.08
C LEU A 61 -14.92 -11.90 -4.81
N THR A 62 -15.87 -12.44 -4.07
CA THR A 62 -17.18 -12.84 -4.63
C THR A 62 -18.13 -11.65 -4.79
N ARG A 63 -17.83 -10.53 -4.13
CA ARG A 63 -18.55 -9.26 -4.21
C ARG A 63 -17.55 -8.12 -4.08
N ALA A 64 -17.91 -6.95 -4.58
CA ALA A 64 -17.08 -5.75 -4.44
C ALA A 64 -16.85 -5.42 -2.95
N LEU A 65 -15.64 -4.99 -2.63
CA LEU A 65 -15.22 -4.56 -1.29
C LEU A 65 -14.91 -3.06 -1.32
N ARG A 66 -15.62 -2.28 -0.52
CA ARG A 66 -15.28 -0.87 -0.31
C ARG A 66 -14.31 -0.76 0.87
N ILE A 67 -13.23 -0.02 0.67
CA ILE A 67 -12.27 0.39 1.69
C ILE A 67 -12.45 1.90 1.87
N SER A 68 -12.86 2.35 3.07
CA SER A 68 -13.08 3.76 3.37
C SER A 68 -12.43 4.13 4.69
N GLY A 69 -11.56 5.15 4.67
CA GLY A 69 -10.78 5.60 5.81
C GLY A 69 -9.31 5.22 5.71
N ALA A 70 -8.61 5.23 6.84
CA ALA A 70 -7.21 4.83 6.95
C ALA A 70 -7.14 3.36 7.37
N PRO A 71 -6.70 2.45 6.49
CA PRO A 71 -6.40 1.09 6.89
C PRO A 71 -5.27 1.08 7.94
N GLN A 72 -5.31 0.16 8.89
CA GLN A 72 -4.25 -0.04 9.86
C GLN A 72 -3.61 -1.41 9.66
N PHE A 73 -2.30 -1.45 9.78
CA PHE A 73 -1.54 -2.69 9.79
C PHE A 73 -0.83 -2.88 11.14
N GLN A 74 -1.08 -4.02 11.79
CA GLN A 74 -0.45 -4.37 13.07
C GLN A 74 0.45 -5.58 12.87
N LEU A 75 1.68 -5.50 13.41
CA LEU A 75 2.63 -6.61 13.34
C LEU A 75 3.62 -6.57 14.51
N GLU A 76 4.18 -7.73 14.81
CA GLU A 76 5.39 -7.86 15.62
C GLU A 76 6.55 -8.24 14.68
N VAL A 77 7.59 -7.41 14.63
CA VAL A 77 8.75 -7.61 13.75
C VAL A 77 10.05 -7.56 14.55
N THR A 78 10.98 -8.45 14.22
CA THR A 78 12.32 -8.51 14.81
C THR A 78 13.37 -8.29 13.72
N HIS A 79 14.38 -7.48 14.02
CA HIS A 79 15.55 -7.27 13.18
C HIS A 79 16.83 -7.06 14.01
N SER A 80 18.00 -7.19 13.38
CA SER A 80 19.31 -7.09 14.07
C SER A 80 20.11 -5.84 13.71
N ALA A 81 19.69 -5.06 12.71
CA ALA A 81 20.39 -3.84 12.33
C ALA A 81 20.20 -2.71 13.34
N PRO A 82 21.14 -1.74 13.43
CA PRO A 82 21.00 -0.58 14.32
C PRO A 82 19.76 0.25 14.07
N THR A 83 19.34 0.33 12.81
CA THR A 83 18.10 0.98 12.36
C THR A 83 17.43 0.12 11.31
N GLY A 84 16.15 0.33 11.08
CA GLY A 84 15.39 -0.36 10.05
C GLY A 84 14.11 0.38 9.69
N GLN A 85 13.40 -0.15 8.74
CA GLN A 85 12.05 0.32 8.40
C GLN A 85 11.19 -0.83 7.92
N VAL A 86 9.89 -0.66 8.09
CA VAL A 86 8.86 -1.53 7.52
C VAL A 86 7.94 -0.69 6.66
N GLY A 87 7.79 -1.06 5.39
CA GLY A 87 6.79 -0.55 4.48
C GLY A 87 5.67 -1.57 4.32
N VAL A 88 4.45 -1.08 4.16
CA VAL A 88 3.28 -1.90 3.87
C VAL A 88 2.49 -1.28 2.73
N GLU A 89 2.05 -2.11 1.80
CA GLU A 89 1.35 -1.69 0.59
C GLU A 89 0.10 -2.56 0.43
N LEU A 90 -1.05 -1.90 0.33
CA LEU A 90 -2.33 -2.53 0.06
C LEU A 90 -2.59 -2.44 -1.45
N VAL A 91 -2.87 -3.56 -2.09
CA VAL A 91 -2.91 -3.68 -3.56
C VAL A 91 -4.20 -4.34 -4.02
N ASP A 92 -4.80 -3.80 -5.06
CA ASP A 92 -5.85 -4.46 -5.83
C ASP A 92 -5.22 -5.25 -6.98
N TYR A 93 -5.35 -6.57 -6.96
CA TYR A 93 -4.94 -7.48 -8.04
C TYR A 93 -6.14 -7.89 -8.88
N GLY A 94 -6.19 -7.40 -10.09
CA GLY A 94 -7.21 -7.69 -11.08
C GLY A 94 -7.05 -6.76 -12.27
N ASP A 95 -7.24 -7.25 -13.48
CA ASP A 95 -7.12 -6.43 -14.69
C ASP A 95 -8.28 -5.44 -14.77
N ALA A 96 -7.96 -4.17 -14.89
CA ALA A 96 -8.95 -3.10 -15.05
C ALA A 96 -8.35 -1.92 -15.80
N GLU A 97 -9.22 -1.14 -16.43
CA GLU A 97 -8.83 0.17 -16.95
C GLU A 97 -8.63 1.14 -15.80
N ARG A 98 -7.43 1.69 -15.69
CA ARG A 98 -7.00 2.59 -14.61
C ARG A 98 -6.29 3.80 -15.15
N VAL A 99 -6.23 4.87 -14.35
CA VAL A 99 -5.31 5.97 -14.62
C VAL A 99 -3.89 5.42 -14.56
N LEU A 100 -3.07 5.70 -15.59
CA LEU A 100 -1.67 5.27 -15.61
C LEU A 100 -0.93 5.79 -14.37
N SER A 101 0.01 5.01 -13.85
CA SER A 101 0.79 5.35 -12.66
C SER A 101 2.01 6.23 -13.00
N GLU A 102 2.76 6.62 -11.96
CA GLU A 102 4.07 7.29 -12.04
C GLU A 102 4.08 8.64 -12.75
N GLY A 103 2.97 9.41 -12.57
CA GLY A 103 2.86 10.76 -13.13
C GLY A 103 2.48 10.82 -14.62
N GLU A 104 2.40 9.70 -15.29
CA GLU A 104 1.98 9.65 -16.69
C GLU A 104 0.47 9.75 -16.88
N GLY A 105 -0.29 9.40 -15.86
CA GLY A 105 -1.74 9.26 -15.91
C GLY A 105 -2.50 10.56 -15.70
N VAL A 106 -1.87 11.61 -15.19
CA VAL A 106 -2.47 12.93 -14.97
C VAL A 106 -1.59 13.96 -15.64
N PHE A 107 -2.14 14.76 -16.53
CA PHE A 107 -1.40 15.80 -17.25
C PHE A 107 -2.27 17.04 -17.44
N THR A 108 -1.63 18.20 -17.49
CA THR A 108 -2.30 19.46 -17.87
C THR A 108 -2.48 19.53 -19.36
N THR A 109 -3.62 20.06 -19.78
CA THR A 109 -3.92 20.37 -21.17
C THR A 109 -3.46 21.80 -21.51
N ASP A 110 -3.62 22.20 -22.73
CA ASP A 110 -3.40 23.57 -23.20
C ASP A 110 -4.64 24.48 -23.09
N THR A 111 -5.74 23.95 -22.57
CA THR A 111 -6.95 24.70 -22.25
C THR A 111 -6.96 25.12 -20.79
N GLN A 112 -7.62 26.25 -20.49
CA GLN A 112 -7.79 26.77 -19.15
C GLN A 112 -9.26 26.95 -18.82
N SER A 113 -9.59 26.74 -17.54
CA SER A 113 -10.91 27.00 -16.96
C SER A 113 -10.78 27.93 -15.75
N CYS A 114 -11.79 28.78 -15.56
CA CYS A 114 -11.87 29.66 -14.39
C CYS A 114 -12.44 28.87 -13.19
N TRP A 115 -11.70 28.84 -12.10
CA TRP A 115 -12.05 28.15 -10.86
C TRP A 115 -12.04 29.13 -9.68
N GLY A 116 -13.16 29.83 -9.47
CA GLY A 116 -13.34 30.78 -8.38
C GLY A 116 -13.23 32.25 -8.78
N ASP A 117 -13.05 33.10 -7.78
CA ASP A 117 -12.90 34.54 -7.98
C ASP A 117 -11.43 34.92 -8.13
N SER A 118 -11.11 35.81 -9.08
CA SER A 118 -9.77 36.34 -9.24
C SER A 118 -9.39 37.29 -8.08
N THR A 119 -8.10 37.33 -7.80
CA THR A 119 -7.48 38.26 -6.83
C THR A 119 -6.39 39.09 -7.51
N ASP A 120 -5.77 40.03 -6.79
CA ASP A 120 -4.66 40.82 -7.32
C ASP A 120 -3.41 39.97 -7.67
N THR A 121 -3.32 38.75 -7.16
CA THR A 121 -2.17 37.84 -7.32
C THR A 121 -2.49 36.56 -8.02
N ASP A 122 -3.76 36.28 -8.29
CA ASP A 122 -4.24 35.05 -8.92
C ASP A 122 -5.48 35.39 -9.79
N ASP A 123 -5.37 35.15 -11.07
CA ASP A 123 -6.46 35.42 -12.03
C ASP A 123 -7.55 34.34 -12.03
N ALA A 124 -7.40 33.29 -11.23
CA ALA A 124 -8.29 32.13 -11.09
C ALA A 124 -8.44 31.30 -12.37
N TRP A 125 -7.55 31.45 -13.37
CA TRP A 125 -7.52 30.63 -14.57
C TRP A 125 -6.42 29.58 -14.45
N TYR A 126 -6.81 28.31 -14.43
CA TYR A 126 -5.90 27.17 -14.30
C TYR A 126 -6.01 26.26 -15.51
N PHE A 127 -4.89 25.66 -15.88
CA PHE A 127 -4.90 24.63 -16.92
C PHE A 127 -5.78 23.45 -16.53
N ASP A 128 -6.62 23.02 -17.44
CA ASP A 128 -7.44 21.83 -17.27
C ASP A 128 -6.56 20.59 -17.14
N VAL A 129 -7.05 19.62 -16.37
CA VAL A 129 -6.36 18.37 -16.11
C VAL A 129 -7.10 17.24 -16.81
N ALA A 130 -6.37 16.44 -17.57
CA ALA A 130 -6.87 15.24 -18.22
C ALA A 130 -6.18 13.98 -17.67
N ARG A 131 -6.77 12.81 -17.93
CA ARG A 131 -6.29 11.52 -17.47
C ARG A 131 -6.02 10.60 -18.64
N ARG A 132 -4.87 9.93 -18.61
CA ARG A 132 -4.56 8.83 -19.53
C ARG A 132 -4.95 7.53 -18.85
N MET A 133 -5.82 6.79 -19.51
CA MET A 133 -6.29 5.50 -19.04
C MET A 133 -5.55 4.38 -19.74
N GLY A 134 -5.37 3.27 -19.06
CA GLY A 134 -4.79 2.06 -19.62
C GLY A 134 -5.14 0.84 -18.77
N HIS A 135 -5.00 -0.33 -19.33
CA HIS A 135 -5.17 -1.59 -18.60
C HIS A 135 -3.96 -1.85 -17.72
N SER A 136 -4.23 -2.23 -16.46
CA SER A 136 -3.22 -2.64 -15.50
C SER A 136 -3.74 -3.84 -14.69
N PRO A 137 -2.90 -4.88 -14.46
CA PRO A 137 -3.29 -6.06 -13.69
C PRO A 137 -3.33 -5.80 -12.18
N LEU A 138 -2.88 -4.63 -11.72
CA LEU A 138 -2.86 -4.27 -10.30
C LEU A 138 -2.90 -2.75 -10.08
N GLN A 139 -3.27 -2.35 -8.86
CA GLN A 139 -3.19 -0.96 -8.41
C GLN A 139 -2.87 -0.91 -6.91
N VAL A 140 -1.91 -0.08 -6.50
CA VAL A 140 -1.68 0.22 -5.09
C VAL A 140 -2.80 1.11 -4.58
N LEU A 141 -3.44 0.68 -3.51
CA LEU A 141 -4.59 1.35 -2.90
C LEU A 141 -4.19 2.25 -1.74
N SER A 142 -3.21 1.81 -0.97
CA SER A 142 -2.73 2.53 0.21
C SER A 142 -1.34 2.07 0.60
N ARG A 143 -0.61 2.94 1.30
CA ARG A 143 0.76 2.73 1.77
C ARG A 143 0.88 3.17 3.21
N GLY A 144 1.82 2.57 3.95
CA GLY A 144 2.18 2.99 5.28
C GLY A 144 3.61 2.59 5.62
N TRP A 145 4.25 3.30 6.54
CA TRP A 145 5.64 3.05 6.92
C TRP A 145 5.86 3.21 8.42
N ALA A 146 6.81 2.46 8.94
CA ALA A 146 7.32 2.65 10.29
C ALA A 146 8.84 2.56 10.29
N ARG A 147 9.48 3.42 11.07
CA ARG A 147 10.92 3.38 11.34
C ARG A 147 11.19 2.54 12.59
N LEU A 148 12.30 1.81 12.58
CA LEU A 148 12.83 1.02 13.69
C LEU A 148 14.15 1.64 14.12
N ASP A 149 14.24 2.11 15.37
CA ASP A 149 15.37 2.92 15.85
C ASP A 149 16.44 2.12 16.58
N HIS A 150 16.23 0.83 16.81
CA HIS A 150 17.18 -0.06 17.47
C HIS A 150 16.95 -1.53 17.09
N PRO A 151 17.96 -2.40 17.24
CA PRO A 151 17.80 -3.84 17.06
C PRO A 151 16.80 -4.42 18.07
N GLY A 152 16.14 -5.50 17.69
CA GLY A 152 15.22 -6.23 18.59
C GLY A 152 13.83 -6.41 18.00
N THR A 153 12.89 -6.70 18.89
CA THR A 153 11.49 -6.94 18.55
C THR A 153 10.66 -5.67 18.78
N HIS A 154 9.89 -5.31 17.78
CA HIS A 154 9.01 -4.14 17.79
C HIS A 154 7.58 -4.56 17.53
N ARG A 155 6.64 -3.98 18.31
CA ARG A 155 5.20 -4.05 18.01
C ARG A 155 4.79 -2.76 17.38
N LEU A 156 4.32 -2.87 16.15
CA LEU A 156 3.98 -1.72 15.31
C LEU A 156 2.49 -1.68 15.05
N THR A 157 1.95 -0.48 15.04
CA THR A 157 0.67 -0.14 14.40
C THR A 157 0.98 0.92 13.35
N ILE A 158 0.80 0.57 12.10
CA ILE A 158 1.09 1.44 10.95
C ILE A 158 -0.24 1.92 10.39
N ASP A 159 -0.50 3.22 10.52
CA ASP A 159 -1.60 3.87 9.82
C ASP A 159 -1.20 4.06 8.36
N MET A 160 -2.02 3.54 7.48
CA MET A 160 -1.81 3.68 6.04
C MET A 160 -2.50 4.94 5.51
N ILE A 161 -2.08 5.41 4.34
CA ILE A 161 -2.70 6.58 3.69
C ILE A 161 -4.20 6.34 3.52
N PRO A 162 -5.04 7.27 4.01
CA PRO A 162 -6.49 7.12 3.92
C PRO A 162 -6.99 7.14 2.48
N ASN A 163 -7.99 6.32 2.19
CA ASN A 163 -8.59 6.21 0.87
C ASN A 163 -10.10 5.92 0.95
N ASP A 164 -10.81 6.09 -0.16
CA ASP A 164 -12.18 5.64 -0.36
C ASP A 164 -12.28 5.00 -1.74
N ILE A 165 -12.12 3.69 -1.81
CA ILE A 165 -11.98 2.95 -3.06
C ILE A 165 -12.79 1.66 -3.01
N ILE A 166 -13.20 1.17 -4.17
CA ILE A 166 -13.90 -0.09 -4.35
C ILE A 166 -12.99 -1.06 -5.10
N VAL A 167 -12.68 -2.19 -4.47
CA VAL A 167 -12.06 -3.34 -5.11
C VAL A 167 -13.17 -4.18 -5.73
N PRO A 168 -13.19 -4.41 -7.06
CA PRO A 168 -14.27 -5.13 -7.73
C PRO A 168 -14.39 -6.60 -7.33
N ALA A 169 -15.56 -7.19 -7.52
CA ALA A 169 -15.70 -8.64 -7.52
C ALA A 169 -14.83 -9.27 -8.60
N GLY A 170 -14.27 -10.45 -8.33
CA GLY A 170 -13.31 -11.12 -9.21
C GLY A 170 -11.87 -10.66 -9.05
N HIS A 171 -11.59 -9.59 -8.31
CA HIS A 171 -10.24 -9.17 -7.93
C HIS A 171 -9.80 -9.82 -6.62
N GLN A 172 -8.53 -9.65 -6.27
CA GLN A 172 -7.97 -10.04 -4.97
C GLN A 172 -7.39 -8.81 -4.28
N LEU A 173 -7.61 -8.72 -2.98
CA LEU A 173 -6.89 -7.74 -2.15
C LEU A 173 -5.56 -8.34 -1.73
N GLY A 174 -4.47 -7.63 -1.93
CA GLY A 174 -3.14 -8.02 -1.51
C GLY A 174 -2.54 -7.09 -0.48
N LEU A 175 -1.64 -7.63 0.35
CA LEU A 175 -0.83 -6.93 1.32
C LEU A 175 0.63 -7.30 1.10
N ALA A 176 1.46 -6.35 0.68
CA ALA A 176 2.90 -6.50 0.60
C ALA A 176 3.57 -5.87 1.83
N ILE A 177 4.58 -6.55 2.39
CA ILE A 177 5.41 -6.07 3.50
C ILE A 177 6.85 -6.06 3.01
N VAL A 178 7.52 -4.92 3.13
CA VAL A 178 8.88 -4.67 2.64
C VAL A 178 9.75 -4.01 3.69
N GLY A 179 11.08 -4.04 3.50
CA GLY A 179 12.03 -3.32 4.35
C GLY A 179 12.41 -1.93 3.81
N ALA A 180 12.18 -1.67 2.52
CA ALA A 180 12.52 -0.40 1.89
C ALA A 180 11.47 -0.01 0.85
N SER A 181 11.28 1.29 0.67
CA SER A 181 10.41 1.89 -0.35
C SER A 181 11.07 3.19 -0.83
N PRO A 182 12.16 3.10 -1.61
CA PRO A 182 13.02 4.26 -1.93
C PRO A 182 12.31 5.34 -2.74
N GLU A 183 11.23 5.02 -3.43
CA GLU A 183 10.42 6.00 -4.16
C GLU A 183 9.60 6.91 -3.23
N TRP A 184 9.33 6.47 -1.99
CA TRP A 184 8.40 7.15 -1.09
C TRP A 184 9.04 7.69 0.18
N VAL A 185 10.06 6.99 0.69
CA VAL A 185 10.72 7.34 1.95
C VAL A 185 12.23 7.15 1.85
N VAL A 186 12.97 7.95 2.61
CA VAL A 186 14.42 7.78 2.70
C VAL A 186 14.74 6.43 3.36
N THR A 187 15.48 5.59 2.66
CA THR A 187 15.92 4.30 3.18
C THR A 187 16.93 4.50 4.31
N VAL A 188 16.58 4.02 5.50
CA VAL A 188 17.42 4.14 6.71
C VAL A 188 18.33 2.92 6.94
N ASP A 189 18.03 1.80 6.32
CA ASP A 189 18.82 0.56 6.36
C ASP A 189 19.31 0.22 4.95
N ALA A 190 20.56 0.54 4.67
CA ALA A 190 21.19 0.26 3.39
C ALA A 190 21.74 -1.17 3.27
N ALA A 191 21.58 -2.01 4.31
CA ALA A 191 22.06 -3.37 4.35
C ALA A 191 20.98 -4.39 3.98
N ALA A 192 21.41 -5.57 3.57
CA ALA A 192 20.55 -6.73 3.36
C ALA A 192 20.21 -7.38 4.72
N THR A 193 19.45 -6.66 5.55
CA THR A 193 19.04 -7.12 6.88
C THR A 193 17.85 -8.08 6.77
N THR A 194 17.89 -9.16 7.56
CA THR A 194 16.75 -10.07 7.68
C THR A 194 15.78 -9.54 8.72
N TYR A 195 14.52 -9.49 8.33
CA TYR A 195 13.39 -9.18 9.18
C TYR A 195 12.58 -10.47 9.43
N VAL A 196 12.14 -10.65 10.65
CA VAL A 196 11.28 -11.78 11.05
C VAL A 196 9.98 -11.21 11.60
N VAL A 197 8.86 -11.61 11.01
CA VAL A 197 7.52 -11.20 11.46
C VAL A 197 6.82 -12.35 12.15
N ASP A 198 6.19 -12.07 13.29
CA ASP A 198 5.31 -13.01 13.97
C ASP A 198 3.86 -12.77 13.54
N LEU A 199 3.26 -13.77 12.89
CA LEU A 199 1.88 -13.70 12.40
C LEU A 199 0.82 -13.96 13.49
N ARG A 200 1.24 -14.19 14.73
CA ARG A 200 0.32 -14.39 15.87
C ARG A 200 -0.17 -13.08 16.49
N ALA A 201 0.38 -11.96 16.09
CA ALA A 201 0.09 -10.66 16.68
C ALA A 201 -1.30 -10.12 16.28
#